data_bfc8a872127a82c1c7de60a569e01fee
#
_entry.id   bfc8a872127a82c1c7de60a569e01fee
#
_cell.length_a   1.000
_cell.length_b   1.000
_cell.length_c   1.000
_cell.angle_alpha   90.00
_cell.angle_beta   90.00
_cell.angle_gamma   90.00
#
_symmetry.space_group_name_H-M   'P 1'
#
loop_
_entity.id
_entity.type
_entity.pdbx_description
1 polymer ?
#
loop_
_entity_poly.entity_id
_entity_poly.type
_entity_poly.pdbx_seq_one_letter_code
_entity_poly.pdbx_strand_id
1 'polypeptide(L)'
;QTLGVEPEVLVGICVERSVEMVVGLLGILKAGGAYVPLDPSYPNERLGYMLNDAGVKVLLTQNNLLPELPSHAAQIVCLDTDLKIIESHGQENLMTDVGADNLAYVIYTSGSTGQPKGVAIEHRSVVNFLNYMGYVPGLSQEDTFSAITTISFDIAALELYLPLIVGAKVIVTSHKIATDAN
;
A
#
# COMPACT_ATOMS: atom_id res chain seq x y z
N GLN A 1 -10.41 11.32 2.24
CA GLN A 1 -11.59 11.78 1.47
C GLN A 1 -11.55 13.28 1.22
N THR A 2 -11.17 14.13 2.18
CA THR A 2 -11.06 15.59 1.97
C THR A 2 -10.08 15.99 0.84
N LEU A 3 -9.17 15.10 0.48
CA LEU A 3 -8.22 15.26 -0.63
C LEU A 3 -8.76 14.69 -1.97
N GLY A 4 -10.05 14.36 -2.04
CA GLY A 4 -10.68 13.81 -3.25
C GLY A 4 -10.43 12.31 -3.46
N VAL A 5 -10.10 11.57 -2.40
CA VAL A 5 -9.98 10.10 -2.47
C VAL A 5 -11.37 9.48 -2.39
N GLU A 6 -11.74 8.73 -3.42
CA GLU A 6 -13.03 8.05 -3.62
C GLU A 6 -12.80 6.76 -4.43
N PRO A 7 -13.80 5.91 -4.68
CA PRO A 7 -13.63 4.71 -5.50
C PRO A 7 -12.93 4.99 -6.84
N GLU A 8 -12.03 4.11 -7.24
CA GLU A 8 -11.18 4.18 -8.43
C GLU A 8 -10.08 5.26 -8.39
N VAL A 9 -9.99 6.10 -7.35
CA VAL A 9 -8.90 7.06 -7.23
C VAL A 9 -7.63 6.35 -6.76
N LEU A 10 -6.55 6.52 -7.54
CA LEU A 10 -5.25 5.94 -7.23
C LEU A 10 -4.45 6.86 -6.31
N VAL A 11 -4.02 6.30 -5.18
CA VAL A 11 -3.20 6.96 -4.16
C VAL A 11 -1.83 6.30 -4.13
N GLY A 12 -0.77 7.07 -4.39
CA GLY A 12 0.60 6.58 -4.26
C GLY A 12 0.99 6.39 -2.80
N ILE A 13 1.80 5.38 -2.52
CA ILE A 13 2.43 5.19 -1.22
C ILE A 13 3.90 4.85 -1.40
N CYS A 14 4.76 5.79 -0.96
CA CYS A 14 6.22 5.68 -1.03
C CYS A 14 6.79 5.88 0.37
N VAL A 15 6.96 4.78 1.09
CA VAL A 15 7.35 4.78 2.51
C VAL A 15 8.30 3.62 2.80
N GLU A 16 9.12 3.77 3.82
CA GLU A 16 9.90 2.67 4.36
C GLU A 16 9.00 1.64 5.06
N ARG A 17 9.51 0.42 5.17
CA ARG A 17 8.80 -0.69 5.83
C ARG A 17 8.67 -0.42 7.33
N SER A 18 7.45 -0.18 7.77
CA SER A 18 7.13 0.16 9.16
C SER A 18 5.65 -0.10 9.46
N VAL A 19 5.23 0.14 10.69
CA VAL A 19 3.82 0.10 11.08
C VAL A 19 3.04 1.21 10.37
N GLU A 20 3.63 2.37 10.18
CA GLU A 20 3.03 3.50 9.45
C GLU A 20 2.72 3.14 7.99
N MET A 21 3.56 2.30 7.36
CA MET A 21 3.25 1.75 6.04
C MET A 21 1.91 0.99 6.04
N VAL A 22 1.70 0.12 7.02
CA VAL A 22 0.45 -0.65 7.14
C VAL A 22 -0.74 0.27 7.40
N VAL A 23 -0.55 1.27 8.28
CA VAL A 23 -1.57 2.30 8.56
C VAL A 23 -1.91 3.08 7.29
N GLY A 24 -0.92 3.47 6.49
CA GLY A 24 -1.11 4.16 5.22
C GLY A 24 -1.91 3.33 4.21
N LEU A 25 -1.54 2.05 4.03
CA LEU A 25 -2.26 1.13 3.13
C LEU A 25 -3.72 0.96 3.55
N LEU A 26 -3.98 0.69 4.82
CA LEU A 26 -5.33 0.56 5.35
C LEU A 26 -6.10 1.89 5.29
N GLY A 27 -5.42 3.01 5.52
CA GLY A 27 -6.00 4.35 5.40
C GLY A 27 -6.50 4.65 3.99
N ILE A 28 -5.73 4.29 2.95
CA ILE A 28 -6.14 4.43 1.54
C ILE A 28 -7.41 3.59 1.27
N LEU A 29 -7.38 2.31 1.64
CA LEU A 29 -8.53 1.42 1.44
C LEU A 29 -9.78 1.88 2.21
N LYS A 30 -9.61 2.34 3.46
CA LYS A 30 -10.71 2.90 4.28
C LYS A 30 -11.25 4.21 3.71
N ALA A 31 -10.44 5.02 3.05
CA ALA A 31 -10.89 6.23 2.36
C ALA A 31 -11.69 5.92 1.09
N GLY A 32 -11.60 4.69 0.58
CA GLY A 32 -12.26 4.23 -0.63
C GLY A 32 -11.36 4.20 -1.87
N GLY A 33 -10.10 4.63 -1.76
CA GLY A 33 -9.14 4.62 -2.85
C GLY A 33 -8.42 3.30 -3.04
N ALA A 34 -7.68 3.20 -4.15
CA ALA A 34 -6.78 2.09 -4.44
C ALA A 34 -5.31 2.54 -4.31
N TYR A 35 -4.46 1.73 -3.71
CA TYR A 35 -3.06 2.12 -3.55
C TYR A 35 -2.18 1.73 -4.73
N VAL A 36 -1.19 2.59 -5.01
CA VAL A 36 -0.09 2.32 -5.94
C VAL A 36 1.20 2.28 -5.13
N PRO A 37 1.77 1.09 -4.89
CA PRO A 37 3.00 0.98 -4.11
C PRO A 37 4.20 1.46 -4.93
N LEU A 38 5.00 2.31 -4.32
CA LEU A 38 6.20 2.91 -4.88
C LEU A 38 7.38 2.57 -3.96
N ASP A 39 8.24 1.65 -4.38
CA ASP A 39 9.39 1.26 -3.57
C ASP A 39 10.44 2.38 -3.58
N PRO A 40 10.84 2.93 -2.42
CA PRO A 40 11.82 4.02 -2.36
C PRO A 40 13.18 3.65 -2.99
N SER A 41 13.49 2.36 -3.11
CA SER A 41 14.74 1.89 -3.74
C SER A 41 14.72 1.95 -5.27
N TYR A 42 13.57 2.23 -5.89
CA TYR A 42 13.48 2.33 -7.34
C TYR A 42 14.15 3.62 -7.85
N PRO A 43 14.76 3.56 -9.05
CA PRO A 43 15.26 4.77 -9.70
C PRO A 43 14.17 5.85 -9.85
N ASN A 44 14.55 7.13 -9.69
CA ASN A 44 13.63 8.26 -9.78
C ASN A 44 12.86 8.32 -11.12
N GLU A 45 13.51 7.93 -12.22
CA GLU A 45 12.87 7.84 -13.54
C GLU A 45 11.68 6.86 -13.51
N ARG A 46 11.87 5.70 -12.87
CA ARG A 46 10.81 4.68 -12.72
C ARG A 46 9.69 5.17 -11.82
N LEU A 47 10.01 5.78 -10.68
CA LEU A 47 9.01 6.35 -9.77
C LEU A 47 8.21 7.45 -10.46
N GLY A 48 8.89 8.36 -11.18
CA GLY A 48 8.24 9.42 -11.94
C GLY A 48 7.30 8.89 -13.02
N TYR A 49 7.74 7.87 -13.75
CA TYR A 49 6.88 7.20 -14.73
C TYR A 49 5.62 6.62 -14.06
N MET A 50 5.77 5.85 -12.99
CA MET A 50 4.64 5.20 -12.30
C MET A 50 3.65 6.23 -11.73
N LEU A 51 4.14 7.32 -11.12
CA LEU A 51 3.31 8.41 -10.60
C LEU A 51 2.47 9.08 -11.70
N ASN A 52 3.10 9.36 -12.86
CA ASN A 52 2.44 10.00 -13.98
C ASN A 52 1.47 9.07 -14.70
N ASP A 53 1.88 7.83 -14.99
CA ASP A 53 1.06 6.84 -15.71
C ASP A 53 -0.18 6.45 -14.90
N ALA A 54 -0.03 6.28 -13.58
CA ALA A 54 -1.14 6.03 -12.67
C ALA A 54 -2.01 7.26 -12.39
N GLY A 55 -1.59 8.46 -12.79
CA GLY A 55 -2.32 9.70 -12.50
C GLY A 55 -2.52 9.95 -11.01
N VAL A 56 -1.52 9.62 -10.19
CA VAL A 56 -1.57 9.74 -8.73
C VAL A 56 -1.86 11.17 -8.31
N LYS A 57 -2.97 11.38 -7.59
CA LYS A 57 -3.37 12.70 -7.07
C LYS A 57 -2.90 12.97 -5.65
N VAL A 58 -2.80 11.92 -4.84
CA VAL A 58 -2.33 11.98 -3.44
C VAL A 58 -1.20 10.98 -3.27
N LEU A 59 -0.12 11.40 -2.61
CA LEU A 59 1.04 10.57 -2.32
C LEU A 59 1.29 10.54 -0.81
N LEU A 60 1.16 9.36 -0.21
CA LEU A 60 1.59 9.11 1.16
C LEU A 60 3.09 8.84 1.16
N THR A 61 3.84 9.54 2.01
CA THR A 61 5.29 9.38 2.12
C THR A 61 5.79 9.68 3.53
N GLN A 62 7.10 9.78 3.70
CA GLN A 62 7.80 10.18 4.92
C GLN A 62 8.74 11.34 4.62
N ASN A 63 8.97 12.20 5.61
CA ASN A 63 9.74 13.42 5.44
C ASN A 63 11.18 13.19 4.93
N ASN A 64 11.81 12.11 5.39
CA ASN A 64 13.16 11.73 4.96
C ASN A 64 13.24 11.33 3.47
N LEU A 65 12.13 10.88 2.87
CA LEU A 65 12.07 10.46 1.47
C LEU A 65 11.76 11.61 0.50
N LEU A 66 11.23 12.74 0.99
CA LEU A 66 10.85 13.88 0.15
C LEU A 66 11.95 14.36 -0.81
N PRO A 67 13.23 14.49 -0.38
CA PRO A 67 14.30 14.96 -1.26
C PRO A 67 14.64 13.99 -2.40
N GLU A 68 14.27 12.71 -2.25
CA GLU A 68 14.56 11.64 -3.20
C GLU A 68 13.43 11.38 -4.19
N LEU A 69 12.26 12.00 -3.97
CA LEU A 69 11.12 11.84 -4.87
C LEU A 69 11.32 12.59 -6.19
N PRO A 70 10.94 12.00 -7.32
CA PRO A 70 10.93 12.72 -8.60
C PRO A 70 9.92 13.86 -8.59
N SER A 71 10.01 14.77 -9.53
CA SER A 71 9.00 15.81 -9.73
C SER A 71 7.64 15.19 -10.08
N HIS A 72 6.58 15.60 -9.37
CA HIS A 72 5.21 15.12 -9.55
C HIS A 72 4.18 16.19 -9.18
N ALA A 73 2.92 16.00 -9.59
CA ALA A 73 1.81 16.90 -9.28
C ALA A 73 0.93 16.43 -8.11
N ALA A 74 1.24 15.28 -7.49
CA ALA A 74 0.46 14.74 -6.40
C ALA A 74 0.57 15.58 -5.13
N GLN A 75 -0.54 15.71 -4.39
CA GLN A 75 -0.55 16.30 -3.06
C GLN A 75 0.09 15.35 -2.06
N ILE A 76 1.08 15.83 -1.31
CA ILE A 76 1.85 15.04 -0.35
C ILE A 76 1.13 14.99 1.00
N VAL A 77 1.17 13.82 1.63
CA VAL A 77 0.85 13.59 3.04
C VAL A 77 2.01 12.82 3.67
N CYS A 78 2.68 13.43 4.64
CA CYS A 78 3.79 12.79 5.35
C CYS A 78 3.28 12.07 6.60
N LEU A 79 3.36 10.74 6.60
CA LEU A 79 2.83 9.91 7.69
C LEU A 79 3.56 10.11 9.04
N ASP A 80 4.77 10.65 9.01
CA ASP A 80 5.60 10.93 10.19
C ASP A 80 5.45 12.37 10.72
N THR A 81 5.31 13.38 9.86
CA THR A 81 5.28 14.78 10.26
C THR A 81 3.89 15.37 10.32
N ASP A 82 2.92 14.84 9.57
CA ASP A 82 1.54 15.33 9.53
C ASP A 82 0.63 14.65 10.58
N LEU A 83 1.22 13.90 11.53
CA LEU A 83 0.47 13.16 12.57
C LEU A 83 -0.57 13.99 13.29
N LYS A 84 -0.24 15.24 13.67
CA LYS A 84 -1.19 16.13 14.37
C LYS A 84 -2.41 16.47 13.51
N ILE A 85 -2.22 16.61 12.21
CA ILE A 85 -3.32 16.85 11.26
C ILE A 85 -4.15 15.59 11.13
N ILE A 86 -3.50 14.44 10.97
CA ILE A 86 -4.15 13.13 10.85
C ILE A 86 -4.97 12.83 12.12
N GLU A 87 -4.40 13.02 13.31
CA GLU A 87 -5.06 12.79 14.59
C GLU A 87 -6.22 13.75 14.88
N SER A 88 -6.25 14.92 14.22
CA SER A 88 -7.36 15.86 14.35
C SER A 88 -8.64 15.42 13.64
N HIS A 89 -8.55 14.42 12.75
CA HIS A 89 -9.72 13.86 12.08
C HIS A 89 -10.45 12.83 12.96
N GLY A 90 -11.74 12.60 12.65
CA GLY A 90 -12.55 11.60 13.36
C GLY A 90 -11.99 10.18 13.24
N GLN A 91 -12.22 9.37 14.25
CA GLN A 91 -11.76 7.97 14.34
C GLN A 91 -12.82 6.96 13.89
N GLU A 92 -14.01 7.44 13.56
CA GLU A 92 -15.12 6.59 13.11
C GLU A 92 -14.84 5.97 11.73
N ASN A 93 -15.47 4.84 11.46
CA ASN A 93 -15.41 4.25 10.14
C ASN A 93 -16.10 5.16 9.12
N LEU A 94 -15.42 5.40 8.01
CA LEU A 94 -15.94 6.20 6.92
C LEU A 94 -17.03 5.45 6.16
N MET A 95 -18.08 6.18 5.74
CA MET A 95 -19.02 5.67 4.76
C MET A 95 -18.40 5.84 3.38
N THR A 96 -18.29 4.75 2.65
CA THR A 96 -17.78 4.71 1.27
C THR A 96 -18.69 3.87 0.41
N ASP A 97 -18.78 4.22 -0.88
CA ASP A 97 -19.53 3.44 -1.87
C ASP A 97 -18.66 2.35 -2.54
N VAL A 98 -17.61 1.91 -1.86
CA VAL A 98 -16.70 0.87 -2.37
C VAL A 98 -17.41 -0.47 -2.42
N GLY A 99 -17.46 -1.05 -3.61
CA GLY A 99 -17.96 -2.40 -3.88
C GLY A 99 -16.83 -3.39 -4.17
N ALA A 100 -17.20 -4.63 -4.31
CA ALA A 100 -16.27 -5.73 -4.60
C ALA A 100 -15.52 -5.57 -5.95
N ASP A 101 -16.12 -4.83 -6.88
CA ASP A 101 -15.60 -4.60 -8.23
C ASP A 101 -14.66 -3.40 -8.34
N ASN A 102 -14.59 -2.59 -7.27
CA ASN A 102 -13.67 -1.46 -7.24
C ASN A 102 -12.23 -1.93 -7.01
N LEU A 103 -11.28 -1.09 -7.44
CA LEU A 103 -9.86 -1.36 -7.30
C LEU A 103 -9.42 -1.33 -5.83
N ALA A 104 -8.63 -2.31 -5.46
CA ALA A 104 -7.90 -2.32 -4.18
C ALA A 104 -6.47 -1.77 -4.36
N TYR A 105 -5.80 -2.15 -5.44
CA TYR A 105 -4.46 -1.67 -5.74
C TYR A 105 -4.08 -1.83 -7.22
N VAL A 106 -3.01 -1.10 -7.60
CA VAL A 106 -2.34 -1.25 -8.90
C VAL A 106 -0.86 -1.48 -8.66
N ILE A 107 -0.36 -2.66 -9.04
CA ILE A 107 1.06 -3.03 -8.94
C ILE A 107 1.71 -2.97 -10.31
N TYR A 108 2.86 -2.28 -10.39
CA TYR A 108 3.62 -2.16 -11.63
C TYR A 108 4.61 -3.30 -11.82
N THR A 109 4.47 -4.00 -12.93
CA THR A 109 5.36 -5.08 -13.36
C THR A 109 6.24 -4.64 -14.53
N SER A 110 7.34 -5.35 -14.79
CA SER A 110 8.18 -5.11 -15.96
C SER A 110 7.40 -5.44 -17.24
N GLY A 111 7.21 -4.43 -18.09
CA GLY A 111 6.54 -4.61 -19.37
C GLY A 111 7.48 -5.21 -20.44
N SER A 112 6.94 -6.01 -21.34
CA SER A 112 7.68 -6.59 -22.49
C SER A 112 8.26 -5.54 -23.43
N THR A 113 7.76 -4.29 -23.36
CA THR A 113 8.21 -3.14 -24.16
C THR A 113 9.25 -2.28 -23.45
N GLY A 114 9.72 -2.69 -22.26
CA GLY A 114 10.69 -1.94 -21.44
C GLY A 114 10.05 -0.94 -20.47
N GLN A 115 8.82 -0.50 -20.69
CA GLN A 115 8.11 0.37 -19.76
C GLN A 115 7.29 -0.46 -18.76
N PRO A 116 7.28 -0.08 -17.47
CA PRO A 116 6.42 -0.74 -16.47
C PRO A 116 4.94 -0.66 -16.85
N LYS A 117 4.18 -1.70 -16.50
CA LYS A 117 2.73 -1.75 -16.72
C LYS A 117 2.01 -1.95 -15.40
N GLY A 118 1.00 -1.13 -15.12
CA GLY A 118 0.13 -1.26 -13.97
C GLY A 118 -0.83 -2.44 -14.14
N VAL A 119 -0.85 -3.34 -13.16
CA VAL A 119 -1.82 -4.43 -13.04
C VAL A 119 -2.82 -4.06 -11.97
N ALA A 120 -4.05 -3.82 -12.38
CA ALA A 120 -5.16 -3.41 -11.52
C ALA A 120 -5.81 -4.65 -10.88
N ILE A 121 -6.00 -4.62 -9.56
CA ILE A 121 -6.60 -5.71 -8.78
C ILE A 121 -7.79 -5.18 -7.99
N GLU A 122 -8.93 -5.83 -8.17
CA GLU A 122 -10.20 -5.51 -7.50
C GLU A 122 -10.26 -6.10 -6.08
N HIS A 123 -11.07 -5.51 -5.22
CA HIS A 123 -11.31 -5.99 -3.86
C HIS A 123 -11.76 -7.45 -3.83
N ARG A 124 -12.64 -7.88 -4.75
CA ARG A 124 -13.08 -9.28 -4.81
C ARG A 124 -11.94 -10.28 -4.99
N SER A 125 -10.94 -9.92 -5.79
CA SER A 125 -9.78 -10.78 -6.05
C SER A 125 -8.91 -10.92 -4.81
N VAL A 126 -8.67 -9.81 -4.10
CA VAL A 126 -7.93 -9.80 -2.83
C VAL A 126 -8.66 -10.64 -1.78
N VAL A 127 -9.95 -10.42 -1.60
CA VAL A 127 -10.77 -11.15 -0.62
C VAL A 127 -10.78 -12.64 -0.92
N ASN A 128 -10.98 -13.02 -2.20
CA ASN A 128 -10.95 -14.43 -2.61
C ASN A 128 -9.60 -15.09 -2.32
N PHE A 129 -8.51 -14.40 -2.64
CA PHE A 129 -7.16 -14.87 -2.38
C PHE A 129 -6.89 -15.07 -0.89
N LEU A 130 -7.19 -14.06 -0.08
CA LEU A 130 -6.96 -14.10 1.37
C LEU A 130 -7.83 -15.17 2.06
N ASN A 131 -9.09 -15.32 1.65
CA ASN A 131 -9.96 -16.37 2.16
C ASN A 131 -9.40 -17.77 1.88
N TYR A 132 -8.97 -18.01 0.64
CA TYR A 132 -8.36 -19.31 0.30
C TYR A 132 -7.09 -19.59 1.11
N MET A 133 -6.20 -18.60 1.21
CA MET A 133 -4.95 -18.73 1.95
C MET A 133 -5.16 -18.89 3.47
N GLY A 134 -6.25 -18.36 3.99
CA GLY A 134 -6.67 -18.59 5.38
C GLY A 134 -7.02 -20.06 5.69
N TYR A 135 -7.38 -20.84 4.67
CA TYR A 135 -7.62 -22.29 4.80
C TYR A 135 -6.41 -23.14 4.39
N VAL A 136 -5.68 -22.76 3.33
CA VAL A 136 -4.60 -23.56 2.75
C VAL A 136 -3.44 -22.64 2.34
N PRO A 137 -2.32 -22.63 3.07
CA PRO A 137 -1.92 -23.51 4.18
C PRO A 137 -2.66 -23.27 5.51
N GLY A 138 -3.38 -22.14 5.66
CA GLY A 138 -4.07 -21.75 6.88
C GLY A 138 -3.24 -20.83 7.76
N LEU A 139 -3.93 -20.03 8.56
CA LEU A 139 -3.36 -19.16 9.59
C LEU A 139 -4.39 -19.01 10.73
N SER A 140 -3.95 -19.02 11.97
CA SER A 140 -4.76 -18.84 13.17
C SER A 140 -4.36 -17.60 13.95
N GLN A 141 -5.19 -17.16 14.87
CA GLN A 141 -4.91 -16.01 15.75
C GLN A 141 -3.69 -16.21 16.67
N GLU A 142 -3.25 -17.44 16.88
CA GLU A 142 -2.09 -17.76 17.72
C GLU A 142 -0.78 -17.69 16.97
N ASP A 143 -0.85 -17.56 15.65
CA ASP A 143 0.33 -17.51 14.80
C ASP A 143 0.99 -16.12 14.77
N THR A 144 2.25 -16.13 14.41
CA THR A 144 3.01 -14.92 14.14
C THR A 144 3.53 -14.98 12.69
N PHE A 145 3.11 -14.03 11.88
CA PHE A 145 3.49 -13.95 10.47
C PHE A 145 4.56 -12.85 10.26
N SER A 146 5.62 -13.17 9.54
CA SER A 146 6.67 -12.20 9.22
C SER A 146 6.44 -11.64 7.82
N ALA A 147 6.14 -10.33 7.74
CA ALA A 147 6.02 -9.62 6.48
C ALA A 147 7.41 -9.16 6.03
N ILE A 148 7.94 -9.79 4.99
CA ILE A 148 9.28 -9.55 4.45
C ILE A 148 9.28 -9.05 3.00
N THR A 149 8.19 -9.28 2.26
CA THR A 149 8.07 -8.89 0.85
C THR A 149 7.81 -7.40 0.69
N THR A 150 8.40 -6.76 -0.31
CA THR A 150 8.05 -5.37 -0.66
C THR A 150 6.60 -5.26 -1.10
N ILE A 151 5.93 -4.15 -0.72
CA ILE A 151 4.53 -3.89 -1.11
C ILE A 151 4.32 -3.74 -2.62
N SER A 152 5.41 -3.68 -3.39
CA SER A 152 5.38 -3.69 -4.87
C SER A 152 5.11 -5.08 -5.47
N PHE A 153 4.93 -6.13 -4.63
CA PHE A 153 4.50 -7.47 -5.04
C PHE A 153 3.19 -7.84 -4.37
N ASP A 154 2.36 -8.59 -5.09
CA ASP A 154 1.02 -9.01 -4.66
C ASP A 154 1.03 -9.89 -3.40
N ILE A 155 2.08 -10.70 -3.21
CA ILE A 155 2.24 -11.54 -2.01
C ILE A 155 2.32 -10.70 -0.72
N ALA A 156 2.71 -9.43 -0.78
CA ALA A 156 2.72 -8.55 0.38
C ALA A 156 1.31 -8.33 0.97
N ALA A 157 0.27 -8.37 0.12
CA ALA A 157 -1.11 -8.30 0.59
C ALA A 157 -1.47 -9.50 1.49
N LEU A 158 -0.95 -10.71 1.16
CA LEU A 158 -1.09 -11.88 2.01
C LEU A 158 -0.38 -11.68 3.35
N GLU A 159 0.88 -11.25 3.31
CA GLU A 159 1.72 -11.09 4.50
C GLU A 159 1.19 -10.05 5.49
N LEU A 160 0.54 -8.99 4.96
CA LEU A 160 0.03 -7.90 5.77
C LEU A 160 -1.43 -8.10 6.18
N TYR A 161 -2.31 -8.49 5.25
CA TYR A 161 -3.75 -8.47 5.50
C TYR A 161 -4.28 -9.78 6.09
N LEU A 162 -3.76 -10.95 5.69
CA LEU A 162 -4.26 -12.22 6.23
C LEU A 162 -4.09 -12.31 7.76
N PRO A 163 -2.92 -11.99 8.35
CA PRO A 163 -2.78 -12.00 9.80
C PRO A 163 -3.77 -11.06 10.50
N LEU A 164 -4.01 -9.86 9.94
CA LEU A 164 -4.96 -8.90 10.52
C LEU A 164 -6.40 -9.41 10.46
N ILE A 165 -6.79 -10.11 9.38
CA ILE A 165 -8.14 -10.66 9.21
C ILE A 165 -8.41 -11.77 10.22
N VAL A 166 -7.44 -12.66 10.47
CA VAL A 166 -7.60 -13.79 11.40
C VAL A 166 -7.28 -13.44 12.84
N GLY A 167 -6.79 -12.22 13.11
CA GLY A 167 -6.39 -11.77 14.45
C GLY A 167 -5.02 -12.28 14.89
N ALA A 168 -4.19 -12.74 13.95
CA ALA A 168 -2.81 -13.15 14.20
C ALA A 168 -1.87 -11.94 14.35
N LYS A 169 -0.66 -12.19 14.84
CA LYS A 169 0.38 -11.19 14.95
C LYS A 169 1.15 -11.05 13.63
N VAL A 170 1.33 -9.82 13.14
CA VAL A 170 2.21 -9.51 12.03
C VAL A 170 3.47 -8.78 12.52
N ILE A 171 4.64 -9.22 12.06
CA ILE A 171 5.93 -8.56 12.28
C ILE A 171 6.34 -7.93 10.94
N VAL A 172 6.32 -6.60 10.89
CA VAL A 172 6.84 -5.87 9.71
C VAL A 172 8.36 -5.77 9.84
N THR A 173 9.05 -6.52 8.99
CA THR A 173 10.51 -6.58 9.01
C THR A 173 11.09 -5.41 8.20
N SER A 174 12.03 -4.65 8.75
CA SER A 174 12.72 -3.59 7.99
C SER A 174 13.52 -4.17 6.81
N HIS A 175 13.72 -3.37 5.76
CA HIS A 175 14.48 -3.79 4.57
C HIS A 175 15.87 -4.34 4.95
N LYS A 176 16.54 -3.69 5.90
CA LYS A 176 17.88 -4.10 6.37
C LYS A 176 17.88 -5.51 6.95
N ILE A 177 16.89 -5.85 7.78
CA ILE A 177 16.78 -7.19 8.39
C ILE A 177 16.32 -8.21 7.36
N ALA A 178 15.42 -7.84 6.44
CA ALA A 178 14.93 -8.75 5.41
C ALA A 178 16.01 -9.16 4.39
N THR A 179 17.05 -8.32 4.22
CA THR A 179 18.17 -8.57 3.30
C THR A 179 19.42 -9.13 3.99
N ASP A 180 19.53 -9.03 5.32
CA ASP A 180 20.61 -9.62 6.10
C ASP A 180 20.33 -11.12 6.31
N ALA A 181 20.84 -11.92 5.39
CA ALA A 181 20.76 -13.39 5.42
C ALA A 181 21.96 -14.02 6.16
N ASN A 182 22.45 -13.39 7.26
CA ASN A 182 23.53 -13.92 8.11
C ASN A 182 23.01 -14.39 9.46
#